data_dcbc3572b39709c35dcc7619d1a1eef3
#
_entry.id   dcbc3572b39709c35dcc7619d1a1eef3
#
_cell.length_a   1.000
_cell.length_b   1.000
_cell.length_c   1.000
_cell.angle_alpha   90.00
_cell.angle_beta   90.00
_cell.angle_gamma   90.00
#
_symmetry.space_group_name_H-M   'P 1'
#
loop_
_entity.id
_entity.type
_entity.pdbx_description
1 polymer ?
#
loop_
_entity_poly.entity_id
_entity_poly.type
_entity_poly.pdbx_seq_one_letter_code
_entity_poly.pdbx_strand_id
1 'polypeptide(L)'
;MKIVILDGYTENPGDLSWDSIAKYGELTVYDRTPYEEEEIIRRIGDAEVIFTNKCPISRNTLDACPNLKFISVLATGYNVVDTAYAAQKGIPVSNIPTYGTASVGQFAIALLLEICHHVQRHSDAVHEGRWESNADWCFWDYPLIELAGKTIGIIGFGRIGRTTGRIAKAMGMKVLATGSRETEEGKAIAEYTDFDTLISSSDVIALHCPAFPNTIGCINKETISRMKDGVIIINNSRGQLIVEQDLADALNSGKVAAAGLDVVSTEPIRGDNPLLTARNCIITPHISWAPKEARERIMECSESNLAAFLDGHPVNVVNL
;
A
#
# COMPACT_ATOMS: atom_id res chain seq x y z
N MET A 1 26.67 -18.83 -9.67
CA MET A 1 25.22 -18.57 -9.89
C MET A 1 25.07 -17.13 -10.32
N LYS A 2 24.28 -16.87 -11.37
CA LYS A 2 23.96 -15.50 -11.81
C LYS A 2 22.64 -15.04 -11.24
N ILE A 3 22.63 -13.85 -10.64
CA ILE A 3 21.49 -13.24 -9.97
C ILE A 3 21.20 -11.90 -10.63
N VAL A 4 19.95 -11.63 -10.95
CA VAL A 4 19.52 -10.35 -11.53
C VAL A 4 18.41 -9.73 -10.69
N ILE A 5 18.55 -8.45 -10.35
CA ILE A 5 17.47 -7.61 -9.81
C ILE A 5 17.00 -6.71 -10.94
N LEU A 6 15.72 -6.83 -11.31
CA LEU A 6 15.19 -6.19 -12.50
C LEU A 6 14.80 -4.72 -12.29
N ASP A 7 14.37 -4.35 -11.08
CA ASP A 7 13.79 -3.04 -10.77
C ASP A 7 14.05 -2.64 -9.31
N GLY A 8 15.32 -2.62 -8.91
CA GLY A 8 15.75 -2.48 -7.51
C GLY A 8 15.67 -1.07 -6.92
N TYR A 9 15.45 -0.02 -7.74
CA TYR A 9 15.53 1.38 -7.26
C TYR A 9 14.54 1.71 -6.16
N THR A 10 13.32 1.22 -6.24
CA THR A 10 12.28 1.55 -5.25
C THR A 10 12.56 0.95 -3.87
N GLU A 11 13.23 -0.19 -3.83
CA GLU A 11 13.68 -0.83 -2.59
C GLU A 11 14.98 -0.24 -2.06
N ASN A 12 15.86 0.16 -2.97
CA ASN A 12 17.18 0.72 -2.63
C ASN A 12 17.54 1.89 -3.56
N PRO A 13 17.08 3.11 -3.27
CA PRO A 13 17.49 4.30 -4.03
C PRO A 13 18.91 4.78 -3.73
N GLY A 14 19.73 3.99 -3.04
CA GLY A 14 21.13 4.28 -2.69
C GLY A 14 21.40 4.43 -1.19
N ASP A 15 20.40 4.15 -0.34
CA ASP A 15 20.51 4.24 1.13
C ASP A 15 20.54 2.87 1.84
N LEU A 16 20.49 1.78 1.07
CA LEU A 16 20.65 0.39 1.50
C LEU A 16 21.73 -0.31 0.67
N SER A 17 22.00 -1.59 0.94
CA SER A 17 22.97 -2.39 0.20
C SER A 17 22.37 -3.72 -0.27
N TRP A 18 22.78 -4.18 -1.46
CA TRP A 18 22.51 -5.51 -2.00
C TRP A 18 23.58 -6.54 -1.63
N ASP A 19 24.55 -6.21 -0.77
CA ASP A 19 25.67 -7.10 -0.41
C ASP A 19 25.19 -8.44 0.19
N SER A 20 24.06 -8.43 0.91
CA SER A 20 23.46 -9.64 1.47
C SER A 20 23.00 -10.63 0.39
N ILE A 21 22.66 -10.15 -0.80
CA ILE A 21 22.32 -10.98 -1.96
C ILE A 21 23.58 -11.30 -2.78
N ALA A 22 24.48 -10.32 -2.95
CA ALA A 22 25.70 -10.46 -3.76
C ALA A 22 26.63 -11.59 -3.27
N LYS A 23 26.62 -11.91 -1.97
CA LYS A 23 27.42 -13.00 -1.39
C LYS A 23 27.08 -14.40 -1.96
N TYR A 24 25.91 -14.56 -2.60
CA TYR A 24 25.45 -15.84 -3.14
C TYR A 24 25.81 -16.06 -4.63
N GLY A 25 26.31 -15.02 -5.33
CA GLY A 25 26.66 -15.16 -6.73
C GLY A 25 27.03 -13.84 -7.41
N GLU A 26 27.19 -13.91 -8.73
CA GLU A 26 27.39 -12.77 -9.59
C GLU A 26 26.08 -11.98 -9.68
N LEU A 27 26.03 -10.79 -9.06
CA LEU A 27 24.84 -9.96 -8.96
C LEU A 27 24.88 -8.84 -10.00
N THR A 28 23.82 -8.74 -10.79
CA THR A 28 23.52 -7.59 -11.64
C THR A 28 22.26 -6.90 -11.13
N VAL A 29 22.36 -5.58 -10.87
CA VAL A 29 21.22 -4.78 -10.41
C VAL A 29 20.86 -3.75 -11.47
N TYR A 30 19.61 -3.80 -11.91
CA TYR A 30 19.00 -2.74 -12.71
C TYR A 30 18.13 -1.87 -11.80
N ASP A 31 18.33 -0.57 -11.82
CA ASP A 31 17.49 0.38 -11.09
C ASP A 31 16.03 0.30 -11.57
N ARG A 32 15.86 0.29 -12.87
CA ARG A 32 14.56 0.22 -13.56
C ARG A 32 14.69 -0.63 -14.81
N THR A 33 13.68 -1.41 -15.09
CA THR A 33 13.56 -2.16 -16.36
C THR A 33 12.28 -1.71 -17.05
N PRO A 34 12.36 -1.28 -18.33
CA PRO A 34 11.17 -1.12 -19.16
C PRO A 34 10.33 -2.41 -19.19
N TYR A 35 8.99 -2.27 -19.27
CA TYR A 35 8.08 -3.42 -19.16
C TYR A 35 7.85 -4.16 -20.47
N GLU A 36 8.59 -3.78 -21.52
CA GLU A 36 8.63 -4.53 -22.78
C GLU A 36 9.25 -5.90 -22.56
N GLU A 37 8.55 -6.93 -22.95
CA GLU A 37 8.92 -8.33 -22.68
C GLU A 37 10.31 -8.69 -23.20
N GLU A 38 10.67 -8.20 -24.40
CA GLU A 38 12.00 -8.43 -25.01
C GLU A 38 13.12 -7.84 -24.15
N GLU A 39 12.90 -6.66 -23.56
CA GLU A 39 13.89 -6.03 -22.70
C GLU A 39 14.04 -6.77 -21.37
N ILE A 40 12.94 -7.24 -20.80
CA ILE A 40 12.96 -8.07 -19.58
C ILE A 40 13.74 -9.36 -19.83
N ILE A 41 13.44 -10.07 -20.93
CA ILE A 41 14.15 -11.30 -21.33
C ILE A 41 15.65 -11.01 -21.52
N ARG A 42 15.99 -9.93 -22.21
CA ARG A 42 17.38 -9.54 -22.45
C ARG A 42 18.15 -9.29 -21.15
N ARG A 43 17.50 -8.68 -20.15
CA ARG A 43 18.12 -8.38 -18.85
C ARG A 43 18.23 -9.60 -17.97
N ILE A 44 17.27 -10.50 -18.00
CA ILE A 44 17.35 -11.80 -17.31
C ILE A 44 18.51 -12.61 -17.90
N GLY A 45 18.63 -12.68 -19.23
CA GLY A 45 19.70 -13.38 -19.94
C GLY A 45 19.80 -14.83 -19.49
N ASP A 46 20.97 -15.22 -18.99
CA ASP A 46 21.27 -16.58 -18.49
C ASP A 46 21.21 -16.70 -16.94
N ALA A 47 20.54 -15.75 -16.27
CA ALA A 47 20.40 -15.77 -14.82
C ALA A 47 19.63 -17.02 -14.32
N GLU A 48 20.06 -17.51 -13.17
CA GLU A 48 19.40 -18.61 -12.46
C GLU A 48 18.39 -18.10 -11.41
N VAL A 49 18.57 -16.88 -10.93
CA VAL A 49 17.74 -16.23 -9.92
C VAL A 49 17.39 -14.83 -10.36
N ILE A 50 16.11 -14.45 -10.22
CA ILE A 50 15.69 -13.07 -10.40
C ILE A 50 14.96 -12.53 -9.19
N PHE A 51 15.12 -11.22 -8.96
CA PHE A 51 14.30 -10.43 -8.07
C PHE A 51 13.53 -9.40 -8.89
N THR A 52 12.25 -9.23 -8.60
CA THR A 52 11.40 -8.24 -9.27
C THR A 52 10.39 -7.66 -8.32
N ASN A 53 10.07 -6.36 -8.43
CA ASN A 53 8.96 -5.75 -7.73
C ASN A 53 7.75 -5.57 -8.65
N LYS A 54 7.95 -4.95 -9.81
CA LYS A 54 6.86 -4.58 -10.74
C LYS A 54 7.08 -5.06 -12.18
N CYS A 55 8.29 -5.52 -12.54
CA CYS A 55 8.51 -6.06 -13.88
C CYS A 55 7.65 -7.33 -14.09
N PRO A 56 6.82 -7.37 -15.15
CA PRO A 56 5.97 -8.52 -15.41
C PRO A 56 6.80 -9.72 -15.89
N ILE A 57 6.58 -10.86 -15.28
CA ILE A 57 7.19 -12.15 -15.67
C ILE A 57 6.09 -13.04 -16.24
N SER A 58 5.97 -12.97 -17.56
CA SER A 58 4.96 -13.69 -18.31
C SER A 58 5.37 -15.14 -18.61
N ARG A 59 4.45 -15.91 -19.18
CA ARG A 59 4.74 -17.24 -19.74
C ARG A 59 5.88 -17.20 -20.76
N ASN A 60 5.85 -16.24 -21.70
CA ASN A 60 6.87 -16.14 -22.74
C ASN A 60 8.24 -15.79 -22.14
N THR A 61 8.27 -14.91 -21.14
CA THR A 61 9.50 -14.62 -20.38
C THR A 61 10.08 -15.89 -19.75
N LEU A 62 9.24 -16.70 -19.11
CA LEU A 62 9.66 -17.95 -18.48
C LEU A 62 10.13 -19.01 -19.50
N ASP A 63 9.58 -19.02 -20.71
CA ASP A 63 10.03 -19.91 -21.79
C ASP A 63 11.35 -19.46 -22.40
N ALA A 64 11.55 -18.16 -22.54
CA ALA A 64 12.79 -17.58 -23.09
C ALA A 64 13.98 -17.64 -22.12
N CYS A 65 13.76 -17.86 -20.82
CA CYS A 65 14.79 -17.89 -19.79
C CYS A 65 14.92 -19.31 -19.16
N PRO A 66 15.43 -20.30 -19.90
CA PRO A 66 15.42 -21.72 -19.46
C PRO A 66 16.33 -22.02 -18.26
N ASN A 67 17.29 -21.12 -17.94
CA ASN A 67 18.19 -21.29 -16.79
C ASN A 67 17.56 -20.85 -15.47
N LEU A 68 16.41 -20.18 -15.51
CA LEU A 68 15.75 -19.62 -14.32
C LEU A 68 15.26 -20.72 -13.40
N LYS A 69 15.65 -20.64 -12.13
CA LYS A 69 15.38 -21.66 -11.10
C LYS A 69 14.59 -21.10 -9.92
N PHE A 70 14.63 -19.75 -9.71
CA PHE A 70 13.99 -19.11 -8.57
C PHE A 70 13.59 -17.66 -8.90
N ILE A 71 12.42 -17.26 -8.42
CA ILE A 71 11.92 -15.90 -8.53
C ILE A 71 11.56 -15.38 -7.13
N SER A 72 12.11 -14.24 -6.72
CA SER A 72 11.71 -13.55 -5.50
C SER A 72 11.03 -12.22 -5.85
N VAL A 73 9.76 -12.08 -5.46
CA VAL A 73 9.03 -10.82 -5.61
C VAL A 73 9.30 -9.94 -4.41
N LEU A 74 9.82 -8.73 -4.64
CA LEU A 74 10.21 -7.74 -3.62
C LEU A 74 9.00 -7.03 -2.99
N ALA A 75 7.87 -7.72 -2.90
CA ALA A 75 6.60 -7.19 -2.39
C ALA A 75 5.73 -8.31 -1.82
N THR A 76 4.65 -7.94 -1.10
CA THR A 76 3.60 -8.89 -0.71
C THR A 76 2.74 -9.32 -1.90
N GLY A 77 2.39 -8.38 -2.79
CA GLY A 77 1.64 -8.69 -4.03
C GLY A 77 2.56 -9.29 -5.09
N TYR A 78 2.15 -10.42 -5.67
CA TYR A 78 2.95 -11.20 -6.62
C TYR A 78 2.26 -11.39 -7.99
N ASN A 79 1.21 -10.65 -8.25
CA ASN A 79 0.44 -10.74 -9.51
C ASN A 79 1.22 -10.28 -10.76
N VAL A 80 2.43 -9.79 -10.61
CA VAL A 80 3.37 -9.49 -11.71
C VAL A 80 4.00 -10.75 -12.30
N VAL A 81 3.92 -11.91 -11.63
CA VAL A 81 4.45 -13.18 -12.09
C VAL A 81 3.31 -14.13 -12.48
N ASP A 82 3.42 -14.80 -13.64
CA ASP A 82 2.56 -15.95 -13.96
C ASP A 82 2.95 -17.15 -13.07
N THR A 83 2.47 -17.10 -11.84
CA THR A 83 2.80 -18.09 -10.80
C THR A 83 2.31 -19.49 -11.15
N ALA A 84 1.18 -19.60 -11.86
CA ALA A 84 0.65 -20.89 -12.28
C ALA A 84 1.56 -21.57 -13.33
N TYR A 85 2.10 -20.77 -14.26
CA TYR A 85 3.03 -21.30 -15.24
C TYR A 85 4.42 -21.56 -14.65
N ALA A 86 4.90 -20.69 -13.74
CA ALA A 86 6.14 -20.95 -13.00
C ALA A 86 6.09 -22.29 -12.23
N ALA A 87 4.96 -22.61 -11.60
CA ALA A 87 4.73 -23.89 -10.93
C ALA A 87 4.84 -25.07 -11.91
N GLN A 88 4.24 -24.97 -13.12
CA GLN A 88 4.36 -26.01 -14.16
C GLN A 88 5.81 -26.25 -14.60
N LYS A 89 6.64 -25.22 -14.57
CA LYS A 89 8.08 -25.30 -14.87
C LYS A 89 8.94 -25.74 -13.66
N GLY A 90 8.33 -25.94 -12.49
CA GLY A 90 9.04 -26.28 -11.26
C GLY A 90 9.87 -25.11 -10.70
N ILE A 91 9.53 -23.87 -11.05
CA ILE A 91 10.22 -22.67 -10.58
C ILE A 91 9.45 -22.12 -9.37
N PRO A 92 9.99 -22.21 -8.14
CA PRO A 92 9.36 -21.59 -6.97
C PRO A 92 9.40 -20.07 -7.07
N VAL A 93 8.27 -19.46 -6.70
CA VAL A 93 8.11 -18.00 -6.60
C VAL A 93 7.88 -17.64 -5.14
N SER A 94 8.77 -16.89 -4.52
CA SER A 94 8.61 -16.41 -3.16
C SER A 94 8.25 -14.92 -3.13
N ASN A 95 7.50 -14.51 -2.10
CA ASN A 95 7.15 -13.11 -1.85
C ASN A 95 7.62 -12.63 -0.48
N ILE A 96 7.29 -11.37 -0.12
CA ILE A 96 7.59 -10.77 1.19
C ILE A 96 6.28 -10.53 1.96
N PRO A 97 5.87 -11.41 2.89
CA PRO A 97 4.50 -11.40 3.40
C PRO A 97 4.19 -10.33 4.45
N THR A 98 5.18 -9.75 5.15
CA THR A 98 4.89 -8.98 6.37
C THR A 98 5.65 -7.65 6.56
N TYR A 99 6.49 -7.23 5.67
CA TYR A 99 7.41 -6.09 5.83
C TYR A 99 6.74 -4.75 6.15
N GLY A 100 5.57 -4.48 5.57
CA GLY A 100 4.90 -3.16 5.60
C GLY A 100 3.83 -3.00 6.69
N THR A 101 3.62 -3.98 7.59
CA THR A 101 2.49 -3.95 8.53
C THR A 101 2.48 -2.70 9.41
N ALA A 102 3.60 -2.34 10.00
CA ALA A 102 3.71 -1.17 10.87
C ALA A 102 3.63 0.13 10.07
N SER A 103 4.42 0.24 8.99
CA SER A 103 4.52 1.44 8.19
C SER A 103 3.19 1.81 7.50
N VAL A 104 2.49 0.83 6.91
CA VAL A 104 1.21 1.07 6.25
C VAL A 104 0.12 1.49 7.24
N GLY A 105 0.07 0.86 8.44
CA GLY A 105 -0.85 1.26 9.49
C GLY A 105 -0.56 2.67 10.04
N GLN A 106 0.72 3.01 10.22
CA GLN A 106 1.16 4.36 10.62
C GLN A 106 0.79 5.39 9.54
N PHE A 107 1.00 5.08 8.26
CA PHE A 107 0.75 6.01 7.18
C PHE A 107 -0.74 6.32 6.99
N ALA A 108 -1.63 5.35 7.22
CA ALA A 108 -3.08 5.60 7.25
C ALA A 108 -3.45 6.68 8.28
N ILE A 109 -2.83 6.63 9.47
CA ILE A 109 -3.03 7.64 10.51
C ILE A 109 -2.35 8.97 10.14
N ALA A 110 -1.20 8.96 9.48
CA ALA A 110 -0.55 10.18 9.00
C ALA A 110 -1.44 10.94 7.99
N LEU A 111 -2.05 10.24 7.02
CA LEU A 111 -3.02 10.82 6.10
C LEU A 111 -4.23 11.40 6.84
N LEU A 112 -4.75 10.67 7.83
CA LEU A 112 -5.88 11.14 8.65
C LEU A 112 -5.52 12.40 9.44
N LEU A 113 -4.34 12.45 10.05
CA LEU A 113 -3.87 13.61 10.83
C LEU A 113 -3.60 14.82 9.93
N GLU A 114 -3.08 14.62 8.72
CA GLU A 114 -2.91 15.71 7.76
C GLU A 114 -4.26 16.31 7.34
N ILE A 115 -5.27 15.48 7.10
CA ILE A 115 -6.65 15.95 6.85
C ILE A 115 -7.20 16.73 8.06
N CYS A 116 -6.95 16.25 9.28
CA CYS A 116 -7.49 16.87 10.48
C CYS A 116 -6.84 18.22 10.83
N HIS A 117 -5.56 18.41 10.51
CA HIS A 117 -4.77 19.51 11.04
C HIS A 117 -4.09 20.38 10.00
N HIS A 118 -3.94 19.92 8.74
CA HIS A 118 -3.27 20.65 7.66
C HIS A 118 -1.91 21.25 8.11
N VAL A 119 -1.08 20.42 8.77
CA VAL A 119 0.15 20.88 9.45
C VAL A 119 1.11 21.54 8.46
N GLN A 120 1.33 20.93 7.30
CA GLN A 120 2.23 21.46 6.29
C GLN A 120 1.74 22.82 5.77
N ARG A 121 0.44 22.95 5.48
CA ARG A 121 -0.17 24.20 5.00
C ARG A 121 0.02 25.35 5.99
N HIS A 122 -0.19 25.12 7.30
CA HIS A 122 -0.01 26.13 8.32
C HIS A 122 1.48 26.50 8.51
N SER A 123 2.38 25.50 8.42
CA SER A 123 3.83 25.73 8.45
C SER A 123 4.28 26.60 7.29
N ASP A 124 3.84 26.31 6.06
CA ASP A 124 4.18 27.09 4.87
C ASP A 124 3.72 28.56 5.03
N ALA A 125 2.49 28.77 5.49
CA ALA A 125 1.95 30.10 5.73
C ALA A 125 2.76 30.89 6.78
N VAL A 126 3.31 30.22 7.80
CA VAL A 126 4.21 30.86 8.78
C VAL A 126 5.51 31.27 8.12
N HIS A 127 6.12 30.40 7.30
CA HIS A 127 7.37 30.71 6.56
C HIS A 127 7.17 31.81 5.51
N GLU A 128 5.97 31.95 4.95
CA GLU A 128 5.56 33.04 4.07
C GLU A 128 5.35 34.39 4.81
N GLY A 129 5.56 34.44 6.12
CA GLY A 129 5.46 35.66 6.94
C GLY A 129 4.04 36.01 7.39
N ARG A 130 3.06 35.15 7.16
CA ARG A 130 1.65 35.45 7.51
C ARG A 130 1.45 35.59 8.99
N TRP A 131 2.15 34.87 9.85
CA TRP A 131 1.99 34.97 11.30
C TRP A 131 2.57 36.26 11.86
N GLU A 132 3.68 36.75 11.32
CA GLU A 132 4.30 38.02 11.72
C GLU A 132 3.34 39.21 11.58
N SER A 133 2.54 39.21 10.51
CA SER A 133 1.59 40.27 10.17
C SER A 133 0.14 39.97 10.59
N ASN A 134 -0.11 38.87 11.33
CA ASN A 134 -1.45 38.47 11.72
C ASN A 134 -2.00 39.39 12.84
N ALA A 135 -3.29 39.75 12.78
CA ALA A 135 -3.94 40.60 13.79
C ALA A 135 -4.09 39.87 15.13
N ASP A 136 -4.26 38.56 15.12
CA ASP A 136 -4.41 37.74 16.31
C ASP A 136 -3.12 36.94 16.58
N TRP A 137 -2.97 36.47 17.80
CA TRP A 137 -1.81 35.68 18.23
C TRP A 137 -1.72 34.29 17.56
N CYS A 138 -2.78 33.83 16.87
CA CYS A 138 -2.86 32.59 16.12
C CYS A 138 -3.77 32.76 14.90
N PHE A 139 -3.70 31.76 13.97
CA PHE A 139 -4.62 31.65 12.84
C PHE A 139 -4.78 30.17 12.42
N TRP A 140 -5.86 29.87 11.75
CA TRP A 140 -6.07 28.60 11.04
C TRP A 140 -6.91 28.85 9.79
N ASP A 141 -6.66 28.07 8.73
CA ASP A 141 -7.31 28.25 7.43
C ASP A 141 -8.54 27.38 7.26
N TYR A 142 -8.59 26.27 8.00
CA TYR A 142 -9.63 25.24 7.89
C TYR A 142 -10.13 24.86 9.26
N PRO A 143 -11.37 24.36 9.38
CA PRO A 143 -11.84 23.77 10.64
C PRO A 143 -10.93 22.60 11.03
N LEU A 144 -10.28 22.69 12.18
CA LEU A 144 -9.46 21.63 12.73
C LEU A 144 -10.34 20.57 13.37
N ILE A 145 -9.93 19.31 13.30
CA ILE A 145 -10.73 18.16 13.73
C ILE A 145 -9.99 17.42 14.85
N GLU A 146 -10.67 17.27 16.01
CA GLU A 146 -10.23 16.37 17.08
C GLU A 146 -10.81 14.99 16.87
N LEU A 147 -9.98 13.96 16.98
CA LEU A 147 -10.36 12.55 16.74
C LEU A 147 -10.91 11.85 17.99
N ALA A 148 -10.61 12.33 19.18
CA ALA A 148 -11.11 11.73 20.42
C ALA A 148 -12.65 11.68 20.42
N GLY A 149 -13.19 10.51 20.74
CA GLY A 149 -14.64 10.24 20.74
C GLY A 149 -15.28 9.97 19.37
N LYS A 150 -14.56 10.20 18.26
CA LYS A 150 -15.03 9.84 16.92
C LYS A 150 -14.89 8.34 16.66
N THR A 151 -15.64 7.86 15.67
CA THR A 151 -15.63 6.44 15.26
C THR A 151 -14.85 6.26 13.97
N ILE A 152 -13.88 5.33 13.97
CA ILE A 152 -13.23 4.84 12.76
C ILE A 152 -13.74 3.45 12.41
N GLY A 153 -14.25 3.27 11.19
CA GLY A 153 -14.61 1.99 10.61
C GLY A 153 -13.48 1.44 9.73
N ILE A 154 -13.02 0.25 10.03
CA ILE A 154 -11.91 -0.38 9.30
C ILE A 154 -12.44 -1.55 8.48
N ILE A 155 -12.37 -1.42 7.16
CA ILE A 155 -12.76 -2.48 6.20
C ILE A 155 -11.51 -3.31 5.87
N GLY A 156 -11.48 -4.57 6.34
CA GLY A 156 -10.32 -5.43 6.27
C GLY A 156 -9.46 -5.40 7.54
N PHE A 157 -9.89 -6.15 8.57
CA PHE A 157 -9.25 -6.12 9.88
C PHE A 157 -8.17 -7.21 10.05
N GLY A 158 -7.27 -7.30 9.04
CA GLY A 158 -6.06 -8.12 9.05
C GLY A 158 -4.93 -7.47 9.89
N ARG A 159 -3.68 -7.86 9.63
CA ARG A 159 -2.50 -7.32 10.35
C ARG A 159 -2.42 -5.80 10.29
N ILE A 160 -2.55 -5.21 9.09
CA ILE A 160 -2.47 -3.76 8.88
C ILE A 160 -3.67 -3.07 9.54
N GLY A 161 -4.90 -3.54 9.28
CA GLY A 161 -6.10 -2.95 9.87
C GLY A 161 -6.07 -2.94 11.40
N ARG A 162 -5.57 -4.03 12.03
CA ARG A 162 -5.37 -4.06 13.48
C ARG A 162 -4.31 -3.07 13.95
N THR A 163 -3.24 -2.85 13.17
CA THR A 163 -2.24 -1.83 13.51
C THR A 163 -2.82 -0.43 13.47
N THR A 164 -3.55 -0.08 12.40
CA THR A 164 -4.29 1.19 12.30
C THR A 164 -5.29 1.33 13.47
N GLY A 165 -6.05 0.27 13.76
CA GLY A 165 -7.03 0.27 14.85
C GLY A 165 -6.41 0.50 16.23
N ARG A 166 -5.23 -0.10 16.53
CA ARG A 166 -4.52 0.15 17.80
C ARG A 166 -4.12 1.60 17.94
N ILE A 167 -3.59 2.21 16.89
CA ILE A 167 -3.17 3.62 16.90
C ILE A 167 -4.40 4.51 17.08
N ALA A 168 -5.46 4.30 16.31
CA ALA A 168 -6.70 5.05 16.41
C ALA A 168 -7.34 4.95 17.81
N LYS A 169 -7.34 3.73 18.40
CA LYS A 169 -7.82 3.51 19.77
C LYS A 169 -6.99 4.28 20.82
N ALA A 170 -5.67 4.31 20.66
CA ALA A 170 -4.78 5.08 21.54
C ALA A 170 -5.01 6.60 21.44
N MET A 171 -5.55 7.07 20.30
CA MET A 171 -5.97 8.47 20.09
C MET A 171 -7.39 8.76 20.60
N GLY A 172 -8.02 7.83 21.31
CA GLY A 172 -9.35 7.99 21.89
C GLY A 172 -10.52 7.74 20.94
N MET A 173 -10.29 7.15 19.75
CA MET A 173 -11.35 6.80 18.82
C MET A 173 -12.06 5.49 19.23
N LYS A 174 -13.35 5.39 18.90
CA LYS A 174 -14.05 4.10 18.81
C LYS A 174 -13.63 3.40 17.51
N VAL A 175 -13.35 2.10 17.59
CA VAL A 175 -12.94 1.31 16.41
C VAL A 175 -13.99 0.29 16.09
N LEU A 176 -14.60 0.39 14.91
CA LEU A 176 -15.45 -0.62 14.31
C LEU A 176 -14.65 -1.39 13.25
N ALA A 177 -14.90 -2.66 13.07
CA ALA A 177 -14.19 -3.47 12.11
C ALA A 177 -15.12 -4.43 11.36
N THR A 178 -14.84 -4.61 10.06
CA THR A 178 -15.39 -5.70 9.27
C THR A 178 -14.28 -6.46 8.56
N GLY A 179 -14.41 -7.77 8.48
CA GLY A 179 -13.42 -8.63 7.85
C GLY A 179 -13.88 -10.09 7.81
N SER A 180 -13.10 -10.94 7.13
CA SER A 180 -13.46 -12.34 6.91
C SER A 180 -13.35 -13.22 8.16
N ARG A 181 -12.64 -12.78 9.20
CA ARG A 181 -12.42 -13.58 10.41
C ARG A 181 -12.24 -12.70 11.64
N GLU A 182 -13.07 -12.95 12.64
CA GLU A 182 -12.86 -12.41 13.98
C GLU A 182 -11.72 -13.15 14.69
N THR A 183 -10.93 -12.40 15.46
CA THR A 183 -9.86 -12.94 16.30
C THR A 183 -9.93 -12.32 17.68
N GLU A 184 -9.46 -13.00 18.72
CA GLU A 184 -9.43 -12.46 20.09
C GLU A 184 -8.56 -11.19 20.16
N GLU A 185 -7.43 -11.18 19.44
CA GLU A 185 -6.60 -9.97 19.30
C GLU A 185 -7.39 -8.82 18.67
N GLY A 186 -8.19 -9.12 17.65
CA GLY A 186 -9.03 -8.11 16.98
C GLY A 186 -10.12 -7.57 17.90
N LYS A 187 -10.81 -8.42 18.65
CA LYS A 187 -11.85 -8.04 19.64
C LYS A 187 -11.30 -7.14 20.76
N ALA A 188 -10.03 -7.32 21.13
CA ALA A 188 -9.37 -6.44 22.10
C ALA A 188 -9.15 -5.01 21.57
N ILE A 189 -9.21 -4.81 20.25
CA ILE A 189 -8.95 -3.52 19.58
C ILE A 189 -10.26 -2.87 19.12
N ALA A 190 -11.15 -3.63 18.50
CA ALA A 190 -12.32 -3.14 17.78
C ALA A 190 -13.58 -3.96 18.10
N GLU A 191 -14.73 -3.33 17.91
CA GLU A 191 -16.02 -4.00 17.81
C GLU A 191 -16.25 -4.47 16.38
N TYR A 192 -16.46 -5.77 16.18
CA TYR A 192 -16.79 -6.32 14.87
C TYR A 192 -18.26 -6.08 14.54
N THR A 193 -18.53 -5.66 13.31
CA THR A 193 -19.89 -5.41 12.83
C THR A 193 -19.98 -5.74 11.33
N ASP A 194 -21.20 -5.75 10.79
CA ASP A 194 -21.43 -5.85 9.36
C ASP A 194 -21.00 -4.58 8.61
N PHE A 195 -20.91 -4.69 7.30
CA PHE A 195 -20.43 -3.61 6.44
C PHE A 195 -21.35 -2.38 6.50
N ASP A 196 -22.67 -2.57 6.47
CA ASP A 196 -23.65 -1.48 6.42
C ASP A 196 -23.69 -0.69 7.73
N THR A 197 -23.64 -1.38 8.86
CA THR A 197 -23.51 -0.76 10.18
C THR A 197 -22.20 0.02 10.29
N LEU A 198 -21.09 -0.55 9.82
CA LEU A 198 -19.80 0.12 9.85
C LEU A 198 -19.83 1.43 9.05
N ILE A 199 -20.26 1.40 7.79
CA ILE A 199 -20.20 2.60 6.94
C ILE A 199 -21.16 3.69 7.40
N SER A 200 -22.34 3.35 7.96
CA SER A 200 -23.32 4.31 8.43
C SER A 200 -22.98 4.92 9.80
N SER A 201 -22.14 4.25 10.61
CA SER A 201 -21.81 4.68 11.98
C SER A 201 -20.45 5.37 12.10
N SER A 202 -19.61 5.33 11.06
CA SER A 202 -18.23 5.81 11.11
C SER A 202 -18.11 7.29 10.71
N ASP A 203 -17.25 8.02 11.41
CA ASP A 203 -16.81 9.37 11.05
C ASP A 203 -15.59 9.32 10.10
N VAL A 204 -14.81 8.22 10.19
CA VAL A 204 -13.68 7.90 9.33
C VAL A 204 -13.81 6.47 8.85
N ILE A 205 -13.57 6.21 7.56
CA ILE A 205 -13.52 4.87 6.99
C ILE A 205 -12.13 4.62 6.44
N ALA A 206 -11.46 3.57 6.92
CA ALA A 206 -10.13 3.16 6.46
C ALA A 206 -10.18 1.79 5.76
N LEU A 207 -9.60 1.71 4.56
CA LEU A 207 -9.59 0.51 3.72
C LEU A 207 -8.27 -0.23 3.87
N HIS A 208 -8.35 -1.49 4.33
CA HIS A 208 -7.21 -2.40 4.51
C HIS A 208 -7.51 -3.82 3.99
N CYS A 209 -8.50 -3.95 3.11
CA CYS A 209 -8.83 -5.20 2.45
C CYS A 209 -8.15 -5.31 1.08
N PRO A 210 -7.91 -6.53 0.56
CA PRO A 210 -7.45 -6.73 -0.81
C PRO A 210 -8.56 -6.42 -1.83
N ALA A 211 -8.16 -6.15 -3.08
CA ALA A 211 -9.09 -6.00 -4.20
C ALA A 211 -9.48 -7.38 -4.74
N PHE A 212 -10.53 -7.97 -4.20
CA PHE A 212 -11.16 -9.18 -4.69
C PHE A 212 -12.45 -8.84 -5.48
N PRO A 213 -13.02 -9.77 -6.25
CA PRO A 213 -14.25 -9.51 -7.00
C PRO A 213 -15.41 -8.95 -6.17
N ASN A 214 -15.48 -9.30 -4.89
CA ASN A 214 -16.51 -8.83 -3.94
C ASN A 214 -16.12 -7.56 -3.17
N THR A 215 -14.92 -7.03 -3.33
CA THR A 215 -14.47 -5.82 -2.65
C THR A 215 -14.15 -4.69 -3.63
N ILE A 216 -13.90 -5.00 -4.91
CA ILE A 216 -13.73 -4.00 -5.97
C ILE A 216 -14.96 -3.12 -6.03
N GLY A 217 -14.75 -1.78 -6.00
CA GLY A 217 -15.80 -0.78 -6.02
C GLY A 217 -16.72 -0.82 -4.79
N CYS A 218 -16.27 -1.35 -3.64
CA CYS A 218 -17.07 -1.35 -2.42
C CYS A 218 -17.35 0.07 -1.90
N ILE A 219 -16.53 1.05 -2.26
CA ILE A 219 -16.79 2.47 -2.07
C ILE A 219 -17.26 3.04 -3.40
N ASN A 220 -18.56 3.30 -3.52
CA ASN A 220 -19.23 3.80 -4.70
C ASN A 220 -20.38 4.73 -4.30
N LYS A 221 -21.08 5.30 -5.27
CA LYS A 221 -22.17 6.26 -5.05
C LYS A 221 -23.24 5.74 -4.07
N GLU A 222 -23.62 4.46 -4.19
CA GLU A 222 -24.65 3.87 -3.33
C GLU A 222 -24.14 3.75 -1.89
N THR A 223 -22.96 3.15 -1.67
CA THR A 223 -22.40 3.00 -0.32
C THR A 223 -22.07 4.35 0.31
N ILE A 224 -21.54 5.31 -0.45
CA ILE A 224 -21.28 6.68 0.01
C ILE A 224 -22.58 7.36 0.46
N SER A 225 -23.70 7.15 -0.23
CA SER A 225 -24.99 7.75 0.16
C SER A 225 -25.47 7.33 1.55
N ARG A 226 -25.07 6.14 2.01
CA ARG A 226 -25.41 5.55 3.32
C ARG A 226 -24.43 5.93 4.44
N MET A 227 -23.29 6.53 4.12
CA MET A 227 -22.30 7.03 5.07
C MET A 227 -22.82 8.29 5.79
N LYS A 228 -22.18 8.66 6.90
CA LYS A 228 -22.43 9.94 7.53
C LYS A 228 -22.07 11.10 6.59
N ASP A 229 -22.80 12.21 6.69
CA ASP A 229 -22.39 13.44 6.05
C ASP A 229 -21.07 13.95 6.67
N GLY A 230 -20.13 14.34 5.82
CA GLY A 230 -18.82 14.76 6.27
C GLY A 230 -17.86 13.63 6.67
N VAL A 231 -18.11 12.40 6.26
CA VAL A 231 -17.21 11.27 6.48
C VAL A 231 -15.84 11.51 5.83
N ILE A 232 -14.78 11.00 6.46
CA ILE A 232 -13.41 10.99 5.91
C ILE A 232 -13.10 9.59 5.40
N ILE A 233 -12.48 9.47 4.22
CA ILE A 233 -12.10 8.18 3.62
C ILE A 233 -10.57 8.10 3.51
N ILE A 234 -9.99 7.00 4.02
CA ILE A 234 -8.57 6.69 3.94
C ILE A 234 -8.39 5.40 3.15
N ASN A 235 -7.60 5.46 2.08
CA ASN A 235 -7.25 4.27 1.31
C ASN A 235 -5.75 4.23 1.00
N ASN A 236 -5.05 3.35 1.66
CA ASN A 236 -3.67 3.00 1.36
C ASN A 236 -3.51 1.48 1.18
N SER A 237 -4.52 0.87 0.58
CA SER A 237 -4.58 -0.57 0.29
C SER A 237 -4.56 -0.84 -1.22
N ARG A 238 -5.68 -0.68 -1.92
CA ARG A 238 -5.81 -0.84 -3.38
C ARG A 238 -6.77 0.20 -3.95
N GLY A 239 -6.37 0.86 -5.04
CA GLY A 239 -7.20 1.89 -5.69
C GLY A 239 -8.53 1.36 -6.20
N GLN A 240 -8.56 0.13 -6.70
CA GLN A 240 -9.76 -0.51 -7.24
C GLN A 240 -10.90 -0.71 -6.21
N LEU A 241 -10.65 -0.52 -4.93
CA LEU A 241 -11.69 -0.57 -3.89
C LEU A 241 -12.68 0.60 -3.99
N ILE A 242 -12.30 1.68 -4.67
CA ILE A 242 -13.07 2.92 -4.80
C ILE A 242 -13.44 3.14 -6.27
N VAL A 243 -14.68 3.51 -6.53
CA VAL A 243 -15.11 4.10 -7.80
C VAL A 243 -14.71 5.58 -7.77
N GLU A 244 -13.61 5.94 -8.44
CA GLU A 244 -12.94 7.23 -8.32
C GLU A 244 -13.84 8.42 -8.68
N GLN A 245 -14.68 8.27 -9.73
CA GLN A 245 -15.63 9.31 -10.10
C GLN A 245 -16.67 9.56 -9.02
N ASP A 246 -17.21 8.48 -8.40
CA ASP A 246 -18.21 8.61 -7.34
C ASP A 246 -17.63 9.30 -6.09
N LEU A 247 -16.36 8.99 -5.77
CA LEU A 247 -15.67 9.66 -4.66
C LEU A 247 -15.40 11.14 -4.99
N ALA A 248 -14.96 11.46 -6.20
CA ALA A 248 -14.72 12.85 -6.62
C ALA A 248 -16.01 13.68 -6.55
N ASP A 249 -17.13 13.15 -7.03
CA ASP A 249 -18.44 13.80 -6.95
C ASP A 249 -18.88 14.01 -5.49
N ALA A 250 -18.64 13.03 -4.63
CA ALA A 250 -18.97 13.10 -3.20
C ALA A 250 -18.11 14.13 -2.44
N LEU A 251 -16.83 14.24 -2.77
CA LEU A 251 -15.92 15.27 -2.25
C LEU A 251 -16.36 16.67 -2.69
N ASN A 252 -16.68 16.82 -3.97
CA ASN A 252 -17.09 18.10 -4.55
C ASN A 252 -18.44 18.58 -4.02
N SER A 253 -19.37 17.67 -3.70
CA SER A 253 -20.66 17.97 -3.06
C SER A 253 -20.58 18.17 -1.55
N GLY A 254 -19.49 17.77 -0.90
CA GLY A 254 -19.31 17.81 0.56
C GLY A 254 -19.95 16.66 1.33
N LYS A 255 -20.50 15.65 0.65
CA LYS A 255 -20.97 14.39 1.29
C LYS A 255 -19.81 13.67 1.97
N VAL A 256 -18.65 13.63 1.32
CA VAL A 256 -17.36 13.22 1.88
C VAL A 256 -16.57 14.51 2.16
N ALA A 257 -16.17 14.70 3.40
CA ALA A 257 -15.44 15.92 3.80
C ALA A 257 -14.03 15.97 3.23
N ALA A 258 -13.34 14.83 3.24
CA ALA A 258 -11.98 14.69 2.72
C ALA A 258 -11.63 13.23 2.43
N ALA A 259 -10.63 13.02 1.58
CA ALA A 259 -10.04 11.71 1.34
C ALA A 259 -8.50 11.77 1.41
N GLY A 260 -7.89 10.73 2.02
CA GLY A 260 -6.45 10.49 2.01
C GLY A 260 -6.15 9.18 1.29
N LEU A 261 -5.52 9.27 0.14
CA LEU A 261 -5.32 8.15 -0.78
C LEU A 261 -3.84 7.98 -1.06
N ASP A 262 -3.30 6.79 -0.80
CA ASP A 262 -1.94 6.43 -1.21
C ASP A 262 -1.93 5.55 -2.46
N VAL A 263 -3.10 5.20 -2.96
CA VAL A 263 -3.31 4.31 -4.11
C VAL A 263 -4.44 4.81 -4.99
N VAL A 264 -4.33 4.54 -6.29
CA VAL A 264 -5.35 4.84 -7.30
C VAL A 264 -5.60 3.62 -8.19
N SER A 265 -6.70 3.63 -8.95
CA SER A 265 -7.11 2.48 -9.77
C SER A 265 -6.09 2.08 -10.83
N THR A 266 -5.35 3.06 -11.36
CA THR A 266 -4.27 2.88 -12.34
C THR A 266 -3.04 3.62 -11.86
N GLU A 267 -1.94 2.91 -11.68
CA GLU A 267 -0.66 3.44 -11.21
C GLU A 267 0.44 3.24 -12.27
N PRO A 268 1.22 4.28 -12.60
CA PRO A 268 1.12 5.67 -12.12
C PRO A 268 -0.23 6.33 -12.46
N ILE A 269 -0.62 7.35 -11.64
CA ILE A 269 -1.89 8.05 -11.82
C ILE A 269 -1.99 8.68 -13.21
N ARG A 270 -3.15 8.55 -13.84
CA ARG A 270 -3.40 9.17 -15.15
C ARG A 270 -3.76 10.64 -14.97
N GLY A 271 -3.35 11.48 -15.93
CA GLY A 271 -3.62 12.93 -15.90
C GLY A 271 -5.12 13.30 -15.99
N ASP A 272 -5.97 12.37 -16.41
CA ASP A 272 -7.43 12.51 -16.51
C ASP A 272 -8.17 11.94 -15.28
N ASN A 273 -7.46 11.50 -14.24
CA ASN A 273 -8.08 10.95 -13.03
C ASN A 273 -8.90 12.03 -12.31
N PRO A 274 -10.21 11.81 -12.04
CA PRO A 274 -11.09 12.83 -11.45
C PRO A 274 -10.67 13.26 -10.05
N LEU A 275 -9.93 12.46 -9.31
CA LEU A 275 -9.45 12.76 -7.96
C LEU A 275 -8.41 13.88 -7.94
N LEU A 276 -7.69 14.13 -9.04
CA LEU A 276 -6.68 15.18 -9.14
C LEU A 276 -7.27 16.60 -8.98
N THR A 277 -8.56 16.76 -9.30
CA THR A 277 -9.27 18.04 -9.20
C THR A 277 -10.36 18.04 -8.12
N ALA A 278 -10.54 16.94 -7.41
CA ALA A 278 -11.50 16.83 -6.33
C ALA A 278 -11.08 17.65 -5.10
N ARG A 279 -12.06 18.25 -4.41
CA ARG A 279 -11.82 19.03 -3.19
C ARG A 279 -11.30 18.13 -2.07
N ASN A 280 -10.40 18.66 -1.25
CA ASN A 280 -9.93 18.00 -0.03
C ASN A 280 -9.45 16.55 -0.25
N CYS A 281 -8.85 16.27 -1.40
CA CYS A 281 -8.29 14.98 -1.74
C CYS A 281 -6.77 15.05 -1.64
N ILE A 282 -6.19 14.35 -0.66
CA ILE A 282 -4.74 14.16 -0.53
C ILE A 282 -4.39 12.88 -1.23
N ILE A 283 -3.46 12.94 -2.19
CA ILE A 283 -2.98 11.76 -2.93
C ILE A 283 -1.47 11.68 -2.76
N THR A 284 -0.98 10.53 -2.34
CA THR A 284 0.45 10.20 -2.26
C THR A 284 0.78 9.05 -3.22
N PRO A 285 2.03 8.98 -3.75
CA PRO A 285 2.35 8.08 -4.85
C PRO A 285 2.73 6.66 -4.40
N HIS A 286 1.82 5.98 -3.67
CA HIS A 286 1.95 4.60 -3.18
C HIS A 286 3.22 4.39 -2.35
N ILE A 287 3.39 5.19 -1.30
CA ILE A 287 4.59 5.23 -0.45
C ILE A 287 4.38 4.76 1.00
N SER A 288 3.20 4.32 1.37
CA SER A 288 2.91 3.81 2.73
C SER A 288 3.87 2.70 3.18
N TRP A 289 4.41 1.95 2.22
CA TRP A 289 5.32 0.82 2.43
C TRP A 289 6.80 1.23 2.46
N ALA A 290 7.15 2.44 2.02
CA ALA A 290 8.50 2.86 1.65
C ALA A 290 9.45 3.33 2.78
N PRO A 291 9.09 3.42 4.08
CA PRO A 291 10.06 3.73 5.12
C PRO A 291 11.29 2.81 5.06
N LYS A 292 12.45 3.36 5.41
CA LYS A 292 13.72 2.64 5.33
C LYS A 292 13.67 1.31 6.08
N GLU A 293 13.09 1.29 7.27
CA GLU A 293 12.95 0.10 8.11
C GLU A 293 12.07 -0.99 7.45
N ALA A 294 11.09 -0.58 6.66
CA ALA A 294 10.27 -1.52 5.89
C ALA A 294 11.06 -2.10 4.71
N ARG A 295 11.86 -1.28 4.03
CA ARG A 295 12.74 -1.71 2.93
C ARG A 295 13.88 -2.58 3.43
N GLU A 296 14.45 -2.31 4.61
CA GLU A 296 15.41 -3.20 5.29
C GLU A 296 14.80 -4.59 5.50
N ARG A 297 13.54 -4.67 5.99
CA ARG A 297 12.84 -5.96 6.12
C ARG A 297 12.57 -6.67 4.79
N ILE A 298 12.37 -5.92 3.69
CA ILE A 298 12.30 -6.52 2.35
C ILE A 298 13.63 -7.17 1.99
N MET A 299 14.75 -6.47 2.20
CA MET A 299 16.10 -6.98 1.91
C MET A 299 16.40 -8.24 2.72
N GLU A 300 16.16 -8.21 4.04
CA GLU A 300 16.38 -9.34 4.94
C GLU A 300 15.52 -10.56 4.56
N CYS A 301 14.24 -10.33 4.26
CA CYS A 301 13.36 -11.43 3.85
C CYS A 301 13.75 -11.98 2.47
N SER A 302 14.18 -11.12 1.54
CA SER A 302 14.65 -11.52 0.21
C SER A 302 15.91 -12.38 0.29
N GLU A 303 16.85 -12.00 1.15
CA GLU A 303 18.04 -12.82 1.45
C GLU A 303 17.63 -14.16 2.05
N SER A 304 16.75 -14.17 3.04
CA SER A 304 16.26 -15.40 3.69
C SER A 304 15.55 -16.33 2.71
N ASN A 305 14.76 -15.78 1.78
CA ASN A 305 14.10 -16.56 0.71
C ASN A 305 15.12 -17.21 -0.22
N LEU A 306 16.15 -16.44 -0.63
CA LEU A 306 17.22 -16.97 -1.48
C LEU A 306 18.05 -18.05 -0.76
N ALA A 307 18.44 -17.82 0.47
CA ALA A 307 19.19 -18.78 1.28
C ALA A 307 18.41 -20.09 1.45
N ALA A 308 17.13 -20.02 1.80
CA ALA A 308 16.26 -21.17 1.95
C ALA A 308 16.06 -21.95 0.63
N PHE A 309 15.93 -21.23 -0.49
CA PHE A 309 15.89 -21.85 -1.80
C PHE A 309 17.19 -22.65 -2.12
N LEU A 310 18.35 -22.06 -1.86
CA LEU A 310 19.66 -22.69 -2.09
C LEU A 310 19.89 -23.90 -1.18
N ASP A 311 19.30 -23.90 0.01
CA ASP A 311 19.35 -25.04 0.96
C ASP A 311 18.30 -26.13 0.62
N GLY A 312 17.54 -25.96 -0.47
CA GLY A 312 16.54 -26.93 -0.94
C GLY A 312 15.19 -26.86 -0.21
N HIS A 313 14.97 -25.87 0.64
CA HIS A 313 13.76 -25.69 1.45
C HIS A 313 13.14 -24.29 1.25
N PRO A 314 12.68 -23.94 0.03
CA PRO A 314 12.19 -22.61 -0.25
C PRO A 314 11.02 -22.21 0.67
N VAL A 315 11.03 -20.98 1.17
CA VAL A 315 10.03 -20.41 2.09
C VAL A 315 9.28 -19.27 1.42
N ASN A 316 8.13 -18.87 2.01
CA ASN A 316 7.25 -17.82 1.48
C ASN A 316 6.83 -18.06 0.01
N VAL A 317 6.76 -19.33 -0.38
CA VAL A 317 6.40 -19.73 -1.75
C VAL A 317 4.91 -19.53 -1.98
N VAL A 318 4.55 -18.94 -3.14
CA VAL A 318 3.16 -18.57 -3.48
C VAL A 318 2.57 -19.42 -4.62
N ASN A 319 3.33 -20.39 -5.15
CA ASN A 319 2.94 -21.16 -6.32
C ASN A 319 3.19 -22.70 -6.20
N LEU A 320 3.36 -23.21 -4.99
CA LEU A 320 3.45 -24.66 -4.73
C LEU A 320 2.16 -25.20 -4.16
#